data_0b969535204b660d4abb0bda01337e1a
#
_entry.id   0b969535204b660d4abb0bda01337e1a
#
_cell.length_a   1.000
_cell.length_b   1.000
_cell.length_c   1.000
_cell.angle_alpha   90.00
_cell.angle_beta   90.00
_cell.angle_gamma   90.00
#
_symmetry.space_group_name_H-M   'P 1'
#
loop_
_entity.id
_entity.type
_entity.pdbx_description
1 polymer ?
#
loop_
_entity_poly.entity_id
_entity_poly.type
_entity_poly.pdbx_seq_one_letter_code
_entity_poly.pdbx_strand_id
1 'polypeptide(L)'
;SRMKRGAALADLMGYTAEVQAQARKCADAINASGAKTVVVLDSYDAEIMAQKYGEWGCELSSGLVTATAFVAKLIEDGLLTVRNANGILAACHDDDRLARTFHEFEPIRAIAKAAGYELTEMFNHGKLAKSCGSAVALVYMPEITKKVAAGRWDDLLRTEAAAMLTANPESYICLAESVPEGKVLVDLYSALDKE
;
A
#
# COMPACT_ATOMS: atom_id res chain seq x y z
N SER A 1 18.49 -10.72 -2.70
CA SER A 1 18.45 -9.65 -3.71
C SER A 1 18.17 -8.33 -2.99
N ARG A 2 18.93 -7.28 -3.31
CA ARG A 2 18.65 -5.93 -2.76
C ARG A 2 17.39 -5.40 -3.44
N MET A 3 16.34 -5.18 -2.66
CA MET A 3 15.14 -4.47 -3.09
C MET A 3 15.54 -3.07 -3.59
N LYS A 4 15.23 -2.74 -4.84
CA LYS A 4 15.44 -1.41 -5.41
C LYS A 4 14.10 -0.68 -5.43
N ARG A 5 14.08 0.59 -5.02
CA ARG A 5 12.88 1.43 -5.11
C ARG A 5 12.63 1.84 -6.55
N GLY A 6 11.35 1.93 -6.94
CA GLY A 6 10.91 2.21 -8.30
C GLY A 6 11.04 3.66 -8.75
N ALA A 7 11.63 4.54 -7.95
CA ALA A 7 11.85 5.97 -8.20
C ALA A 7 10.65 6.90 -7.93
N ALA A 8 9.54 6.40 -7.39
CA ALA A 8 8.33 7.17 -7.13
C ALA A 8 8.58 8.45 -6.31
N LEU A 9 9.38 8.36 -5.25
CA LEU A 9 9.67 9.50 -4.37
C LEU A 9 10.37 10.66 -5.11
N ALA A 10 11.30 10.35 -6.03
CA ALA A 10 12.00 11.35 -6.81
C ALA A 10 11.08 11.99 -7.87
N ASP A 11 10.09 11.26 -8.38
CA ASP A 11 9.07 11.78 -9.29
C ASP A 11 8.22 12.86 -8.61
N LEU A 12 7.77 12.62 -7.37
CA LEU A 12 7.05 13.62 -6.57
C LEU A 12 7.85 14.91 -6.34
N MET A 13 9.17 14.81 -6.33
CA MET A 13 10.07 15.96 -6.15
C MET A 13 10.42 16.67 -7.47
N GLY A 14 9.96 16.17 -8.61
CA GLY A 14 10.19 16.76 -9.94
C GLY A 14 11.59 16.48 -10.53
N TYR A 15 12.35 15.52 -9.99
CA TYR A 15 13.68 15.13 -10.50
C TYR A 15 13.57 14.18 -11.69
N THR A 16 13.06 14.67 -12.83
CA THR A 16 12.70 13.82 -13.97
C THR A 16 13.87 13.00 -14.54
N ALA A 17 15.06 13.60 -14.70
CA ALA A 17 16.21 12.90 -15.24
C ALA A 17 16.73 11.79 -14.30
N GLU A 18 16.79 12.06 -13.01
CA GLU A 18 17.21 11.13 -11.97
C GLU A 18 16.18 10.00 -11.82
N VAL A 19 14.89 10.34 -11.92
CA VAL A 19 13.79 9.37 -11.89
C VAL A 19 13.92 8.38 -13.03
N GLN A 20 14.08 8.86 -14.27
CA GLN A 20 14.23 8.00 -15.45
C GLN A 20 15.50 7.13 -15.36
N ALA A 21 16.62 7.69 -14.88
CA ALA A 21 17.84 6.94 -14.68
C ALA A 21 17.67 5.83 -13.62
N GLN A 22 16.93 6.09 -12.55
CA GLN A 22 16.63 5.09 -11.51
C GLN A 22 15.64 4.04 -12.04
N ALA A 23 14.61 4.46 -12.77
CA ALA A 23 13.63 3.57 -13.41
C ALA A 23 14.33 2.58 -14.34
N ARG A 24 15.26 3.06 -15.19
CA ARG A 24 16.05 2.22 -16.08
C ARG A 24 16.86 1.18 -15.33
N LYS A 25 17.59 1.58 -14.27
CA LYS A 25 18.34 0.65 -13.42
C LYS A 25 17.44 -0.39 -12.75
N CYS A 26 16.23 0.00 -12.38
CA CYS A 26 15.25 -0.90 -11.78
C CYS A 26 14.74 -1.90 -12.82
N ALA A 27 14.32 -1.42 -13.99
CA ALA A 27 13.85 -2.26 -15.10
C ALA A 27 14.92 -3.25 -15.56
N ASP A 28 16.16 -2.79 -15.76
CA ASP A 28 17.28 -3.65 -16.16
C ASP A 28 17.53 -4.77 -15.12
N ALA A 29 17.46 -4.43 -13.83
CA ALA A 29 17.66 -5.42 -12.77
C ALA A 29 16.50 -6.44 -12.69
N ILE A 30 15.27 -6.01 -12.94
CA ILE A 30 14.10 -6.89 -13.00
C ILE A 30 14.22 -7.81 -14.22
N ASN A 31 14.48 -7.25 -15.40
CA ASN A 31 14.59 -8.00 -16.64
C ASN A 31 15.76 -9.02 -16.58
N ALA A 32 16.90 -8.62 -16.01
CA ALA A 32 18.03 -9.51 -15.80
C ALA A 32 17.76 -10.65 -14.82
N SER A 33 16.76 -10.52 -13.94
CA SER A 33 16.39 -11.58 -13.00
C SER A 33 15.67 -12.77 -13.68
N GLY A 34 15.11 -12.57 -14.87
CA GLY A 34 14.28 -13.56 -15.56
C GLY A 34 12.95 -13.87 -14.87
N ALA A 35 12.56 -13.06 -13.88
CA ALA A 35 11.30 -13.26 -13.17
C ALA A 35 10.11 -13.09 -14.13
N LYS A 36 9.11 -13.99 -14.05
CA LYS A 36 7.88 -13.89 -14.85
C LYS A 36 6.91 -12.86 -14.30
N THR A 37 6.98 -12.62 -12.99
CA THR A 37 6.07 -11.72 -12.27
C THR A 37 6.87 -10.86 -11.31
N VAL A 38 6.58 -9.56 -11.31
CA VAL A 38 7.08 -8.58 -10.33
C VAL A 38 5.95 -8.22 -9.41
N VAL A 39 6.13 -8.50 -8.12
CA VAL A 39 5.19 -8.10 -7.07
C VAL A 39 5.69 -6.78 -6.47
N VAL A 40 4.86 -5.75 -6.54
CA VAL A 40 5.22 -4.41 -6.05
C VAL A 40 4.44 -4.10 -4.78
N LEU A 41 5.17 -3.80 -3.70
CA LEU A 41 4.60 -3.55 -2.38
C LEU A 41 4.06 -2.12 -2.24
N ASP A 42 4.80 -1.14 -2.74
CA ASP A 42 4.43 0.27 -2.66
C ASP A 42 3.53 0.66 -3.84
N SER A 43 2.38 1.29 -3.53
CA SER A 43 1.37 1.64 -4.53
C SER A 43 1.86 2.67 -5.53
N TYR A 44 2.73 3.60 -5.10
CA TYR A 44 3.24 4.63 -5.99
C TYR A 44 4.32 4.06 -6.92
N ASP A 45 5.20 3.20 -6.43
CA ASP A 45 6.13 2.48 -7.29
C ASP A 45 5.36 1.62 -8.32
N ALA A 46 4.27 0.97 -7.93
CA ALA A 46 3.42 0.22 -8.85
C ALA A 46 2.80 1.11 -9.94
N GLU A 47 2.27 2.29 -9.55
CA GLU A 47 1.68 3.26 -10.48
C GLU A 47 2.71 3.77 -11.49
N ILE A 48 3.91 4.17 -11.04
CA ILE A 48 5.00 4.63 -11.92
C ILE A 48 5.43 3.52 -12.89
N MET A 49 5.60 2.30 -12.39
CA MET A 49 5.98 1.17 -13.23
C MET A 49 4.92 0.86 -14.29
N ALA A 50 3.64 0.91 -13.91
CA ALA A 50 2.54 0.61 -14.81
C ALA A 50 2.31 1.70 -15.88
N GLN A 51 2.43 2.98 -15.49
CA GLN A 51 2.02 4.09 -16.34
C GLN A 51 3.18 4.77 -17.07
N LYS A 52 4.36 4.87 -16.44
CA LYS A 52 5.45 5.69 -16.97
C LYS A 52 6.65 4.92 -17.50
N TYR A 53 6.87 3.69 -17.06
CA TYR A 53 8.06 2.95 -17.50
C TYR A 53 8.09 2.73 -19.01
N GLY A 54 6.96 2.42 -19.65
CA GLY A 54 6.86 2.30 -21.10
C GLY A 54 7.21 3.61 -21.83
N GLU A 55 6.67 4.73 -21.35
CA GLU A 55 6.96 6.07 -21.89
C GLU A 55 8.45 6.45 -21.78
N TRP A 56 9.12 5.96 -20.74
CA TRP A 56 10.54 6.23 -20.49
C TRP A 56 11.48 5.21 -21.17
N GLY A 57 10.95 4.29 -21.95
CA GLY A 57 11.72 3.23 -22.58
C GLY A 57 12.34 2.26 -21.57
N CYS A 58 11.65 2.02 -20.46
CA CYS A 58 12.04 1.13 -19.37
C CYS A 58 11.10 -0.08 -19.27
N GLU A 59 10.74 -0.68 -20.41
CA GLU A 59 9.78 -1.77 -20.49
C GLU A 59 10.19 -2.97 -19.61
N LEU A 60 9.22 -3.53 -18.91
CA LEU A 60 9.41 -4.75 -18.14
C LEU A 60 9.04 -5.97 -18.99
N SER A 61 9.90 -6.97 -19.01
CA SER A 61 9.61 -8.28 -19.61
C SER A 61 8.71 -9.16 -18.72
N SER A 62 8.47 -8.74 -17.49
CA SER A 62 7.69 -9.43 -16.47
C SER A 62 6.29 -8.85 -16.37
N GLY A 63 5.30 -9.66 -15.97
CA GLY A 63 3.99 -9.15 -15.55
C GLY A 63 4.12 -8.37 -14.24
N LEU A 64 3.44 -7.24 -14.15
CA LEU A 64 3.39 -6.41 -12.93
C LEU A 64 2.12 -6.74 -12.13
N VAL A 65 2.24 -6.91 -10.83
CA VAL A 65 1.12 -7.10 -9.92
C VAL A 65 1.39 -6.39 -8.59
N THR A 66 0.37 -5.82 -7.99
CA THR A 66 0.47 -5.25 -6.63
C THR A 66 0.54 -6.36 -5.59
N ALA A 67 1.16 -6.08 -4.45
CA ALA A 67 1.24 -7.07 -3.38
C ALA A 67 -0.14 -7.45 -2.84
N THR A 68 -1.08 -6.51 -2.77
CA THR A 68 -2.48 -6.76 -2.37
C THR A 68 -3.18 -7.75 -3.29
N ALA A 69 -3.16 -7.51 -4.60
CA ALA A 69 -3.78 -8.41 -5.57
C ALA A 69 -3.11 -9.78 -5.56
N PHE A 70 -1.78 -9.82 -5.47
CA PHE A 70 -1.02 -11.08 -5.45
C PHE A 70 -1.35 -11.93 -4.22
N VAL A 71 -1.32 -11.33 -3.02
CA VAL A 71 -1.61 -12.06 -1.76
C VAL A 71 -3.08 -12.49 -1.70
N ALA A 72 -4.02 -11.63 -2.10
CA ALA A 72 -5.43 -12.00 -2.16
C ALA A 72 -5.66 -13.19 -3.11
N LYS A 73 -4.96 -13.21 -4.25
CA LYS A 73 -5.03 -14.34 -5.19
C LYS A 73 -4.47 -15.63 -4.60
N LEU A 74 -3.36 -15.58 -3.86
CA LEU A 74 -2.81 -16.76 -3.19
C LEU A 74 -3.77 -17.32 -2.15
N ILE A 75 -4.50 -16.46 -1.42
CA ILE A 75 -5.53 -16.87 -0.45
C ILE A 75 -6.72 -17.52 -1.18
N GLU A 76 -7.21 -16.88 -2.24
CA GLU A 76 -8.32 -17.39 -3.06
C GLU A 76 -8.01 -18.78 -3.64
N ASP A 77 -6.79 -18.97 -4.15
CA ASP A 77 -6.33 -20.24 -4.74
C ASP A 77 -5.99 -21.31 -3.68
N GLY A 78 -6.08 -20.99 -2.39
CA GLY A 78 -5.72 -21.89 -1.29
C GLY A 78 -4.21 -22.17 -1.17
N LEU A 79 -3.38 -21.35 -1.84
CA LEU A 79 -1.92 -21.46 -1.80
C LEU A 79 -1.32 -20.75 -0.58
N LEU A 80 -2.08 -19.85 0.03
CA LEU A 80 -1.75 -19.22 1.31
C LEU A 80 -2.91 -19.43 2.28
N THR A 81 -2.66 -20.18 3.34
CA THR A 81 -3.63 -20.38 4.43
C THR A 81 -3.20 -19.55 5.63
N VAL A 82 -4.07 -18.66 6.06
CA VAL A 82 -3.88 -17.85 7.27
C VAL A 82 -4.71 -18.47 8.40
N ARG A 83 -4.08 -18.75 9.54
CA ARG A 83 -4.75 -19.39 10.69
C ARG A 83 -4.92 -18.38 11.82
N ASN A 84 -5.67 -17.33 11.60
CA ASN A 84 -5.94 -16.35 12.65
C ASN A 84 -7.44 -16.11 12.82
N ALA A 85 -7.90 -16.27 14.06
CA ALA A 85 -9.21 -15.82 14.50
C ALA A 85 -8.97 -14.81 15.62
N ASN A 86 -8.71 -13.54 15.30
CA ASN A 86 -8.51 -12.53 16.33
C ASN A 86 -9.83 -11.84 16.75
N GLY A 87 -10.87 -11.88 15.90
CA GLY A 87 -12.18 -11.29 16.20
C GLY A 87 -12.17 -9.77 16.44
N ILE A 88 -11.09 -9.10 16.09
CA ILE A 88 -10.96 -7.65 16.30
C ILE A 88 -11.73 -6.95 15.19
N LEU A 89 -12.65 -6.05 15.58
CA LEU A 89 -13.32 -5.16 14.64
C LEU A 89 -12.33 -4.11 14.13
N ALA A 90 -12.12 -4.08 12.83
CA ALA A 90 -11.16 -3.20 12.17
C ALA A 90 -11.77 -2.50 10.96
N ALA A 91 -11.15 -1.40 10.52
CA ALA A 91 -11.47 -0.76 9.25
C ALA A 91 -10.22 -0.68 8.36
N CYS A 92 -10.41 -0.88 7.05
CA CYS A 92 -9.33 -0.78 6.09
C CYS A 92 -9.09 0.68 5.71
N HIS A 93 -7.82 1.12 5.76
CA HIS A 93 -7.40 2.32 5.06
C HIS A 93 -7.12 1.93 3.61
N ASP A 94 -8.03 2.27 2.72
CA ASP A 94 -7.81 2.12 1.29
C ASP A 94 -6.77 3.17 0.84
N ASP A 95 -5.64 2.70 0.35
CA ASP A 95 -4.65 3.57 -0.29
C ASP A 95 -5.27 4.17 -1.57
N ASP A 96 -5.11 5.48 -1.75
CA ASP A 96 -5.80 6.20 -2.81
C ASP A 96 -5.32 5.82 -4.22
N ARG A 97 -4.07 5.39 -4.40
CA ARG A 97 -3.55 4.87 -5.67
C ARG A 97 -4.05 3.47 -5.97
N LEU A 98 -4.00 2.56 -4.97
CA LEU A 98 -4.58 1.22 -5.14
C LEU A 98 -6.06 1.33 -5.50
N ALA A 99 -6.81 2.17 -4.79
CA ALA A 99 -8.25 2.31 -4.98
C ALA A 99 -8.64 3.01 -6.29
N ARG A 100 -7.91 4.07 -6.71
CA ARG A 100 -8.28 4.87 -7.87
C ARG A 100 -7.58 4.46 -9.15
N THR A 101 -6.27 4.17 -9.08
CA THR A 101 -5.47 3.81 -10.26
C THR A 101 -5.64 2.34 -10.62
N PHE A 102 -5.61 1.45 -9.63
CA PHE A 102 -5.70 0.00 -9.84
C PHE A 102 -7.10 -0.57 -9.59
N HIS A 103 -8.02 0.22 -9.04
CA HIS A 103 -9.37 -0.21 -8.62
C HIS A 103 -9.35 -1.36 -7.61
N GLU A 104 -8.31 -1.44 -6.80
CA GLU A 104 -8.04 -2.48 -5.82
C GLU A 104 -8.43 -2.01 -4.41
N PHE A 105 -9.64 -2.27 -3.99
CA PHE A 105 -10.10 -2.10 -2.60
C PHE A 105 -10.68 -3.39 -2.01
N GLU A 106 -11.12 -4.35 -2.82
CA GLU A 106 -11.55 -5.66 -2.34
C GLU A 106 -10.40 -6.57 -1.88
N PRO A 107 -9.20 -6.58 -2.53
CA PRO A 107 -8.09 -7.39 -2.09
C PRO A 107 -7.68 -7.16 -0.63
N ILE A 108 -7.62 -5.91 -0.17
CA ILE A 108 -7.27 -5.61 1.23
C ILE A 108 -8.29 -6.20 2.21
N ARG A 109 -9.59 -6.20 1.85
CA ARG A 109 -10.67 -6.79 2.65
C ARG A 109 -10.60 -8.30 2.69
N ALA A 110 -10.28 -8.93 1.57
CA ALA A 110 -10.09 -10.38 1.50
C ALA A 110 -8.94 -10.84 2.39
N ILE A 111 -7.80 -10.13 2.36
CA ILE A 111 -6.63 -10.42 3.20
C ILE A 111 -6.99 -10.20 4.68
N ALA A 112 -7.65 -9.10 5.02
CA ALA A 112 -8.03 -8.78 6.39
C ALA A 112 -8.99 -9.83 6.99
N LYS A 113 -9.97 -10.28 6.22
CA LYS A 113 -10.89 -11.38 6.63
C LYS A 113 -10.13 -12.68 6.83
N ALA A 114 -9.21 -13.03 5.92
CA ALA A 114 -8.37 -14.21 6.07
C ALA A 114 -7.47 -14.14 7.31
N ALA A 115 -7.01 -12.94 7.69
CA ALA A 115 -6.26 -12.68 8.92
C ALA A 115 -7.16 -12.64 10.19
N GLY A 116 -8.46 -12.94 10.06
CA GLY A 116 -9.40 -13.09 11.18
C GLY A 116 -9.99 -11.79 11.72
N TYR A 117 -9.88 -10.68 10.99
CA TYR A 117 -10.53 -9.42 11.36
C TYR A 117 -12.01 -9.40 10.98
N GLU A 118 -12.82 -8.86 11.86
CA GLU A 118 -14.17 -8.39 11.51
C GLU A 118 -14.05 -6.98 10.92
N LEU A 119 -14.79 -6.69 9.84
CA LEU A 119 -14.62 -5.44 9.12
C LEU A 119 -15.84 -4.55 9.26
N THR A 120 -15.58 -3.26 9.49
CA THR A 120 -16.51 -2.16 9.30
C THR A 120 -15.91 -1.15 8.32
N GLU A 121 -16.76 -0.30 7.73
CA GLU A 121 -16.31 0.68 6.75
C GLU A 121 -16.26 2.08 7.35
N MET A 122 -15.19 2.81 7.05
CA MET A 122 -15.17 4.25 7.28
C MET A 122 -16.02 4.96 6.22
N PHE A 123 -16.54 6.14 6.52
CA PHE A 123 -17.41 6.89 5.60
C PHE A 123 -16.75 7.09 4.21
N ASN A 124 -15.47 7.47 4.19
CA ASN A 124 -14.70 7.58 2.95
C ASN A 124 -13.86 6.32 2.76
N HIS A 125 -14.34 5.39 1.94
CA HIS A 125 -13.70 4.12 1.62
C HIS A 125 -13.74 3.82 0.12
N GLY A 126 -13.03 2.80 -0.33
CA GLY A 126 -12.96 2.42 -1.74
C GLY A 126 -12.50 3.59 -2.61
N LYS A 127 -13.22 3.87 -3.68
CA LYS A 127 -12.90 4.97 -4.62
C LYS A 127 -12.94 6.37 -3.98
N LEU A 128 -13.63 6.53 -2.86
CA LEU A 128 -13.76 7.78 -2.11
C LEU A 128 -12.73 7.88 -0.99
N ALA A 129 -11.78 6.95 -0.90
CA ALA A 129 -10.76 6.96 0.13
C ALA A 129 -10.00 8.29 0.18
N LYS A 130 -9.77 8.77 1.41
CA LYS A 130 -8.95 9.95 1.66
C LYS A 130 -7.49 9.56 1.76
N SER A 131 -6.60 10.41 1.27
CA SER A 131 -5.18 10.31 1.55
C SER A 131 -4.90 10.46 3.06
N CYS A 132 -3.87 9.80 3.53
CA CYS A 132 -3.35 9.96 4.90
C CYS A 132 -2.05 10.78 4.95
N GLY A 133 -1.65 11.38 3.83
CA GLY A 133 -0.41 12.10 3.65
C GLY A 133 0.52 11.45 2.64
N SER A 134 1.77 11.89 2.59
CA SER A 134 2.82 11.28 1.78
C SER A 134 4.17 11.29 2.49
N ALA A 135 5.05 10.36 2.13
CA ALA A 135 6.40 10.29 2.69
C ALA A 135 7.22 11.55 2.41
N VAL A 136 7.02 12.20 1.25
CA VAL A 136 7.67 13.49 0.93
C VAL A 136 7.17 14.59 1.87
N ALA A 137 5.85 14.70 2.02
CA ALA A 137 5.27 15.70 2.91
C ALA A 137 5.65 15.44 4.37
N LEU A 138 5.83 14.18 4.78
CA LEU A 138 6.31 13.84 6.13
C LEU A 138 7.71 14.41 6.39
N VAL A 139 8.60 14.41 5.38
CA VAL A 139 9.96 14.95 5.51
C VAL A 139 9.97 16.47 5.51
N TYR A 140 9.23 17.11 4.59
CA TYR A 140 9.33 18.57 4.37
C TYR A 140 8.26 19.37 5.13
N MET A 141 7.12 18.75 5.45
CA MET A 141 5.98 19.39 6.10
C MET A 141 5.34 18.44 7.13
N PRO A 142 6.10 17.99 8.16
CA PRO A 142 5.63 16.93 9.08
C PRO A 142 4.33 17.31 9.79
N GLU A 143 4.17 18.58 10.19
CA GLU A 143 2.96 19.03 10.90
C GLU A 143 1.71 18.99 10.01
N ILE A 144 1.86 19.17 8.69
CA ILE A 144 0.74 19.03 7.74
C ILE A 144 0.40 17.55 7.59
N THR A 145 1.39 16.69 7.41
CA THR A 145 1.18 15.25 7.29
C THR A 145 0.49 14.68 8.53
N LYS A 146 0.91 15.09 9.74
CA LYS A 146 0.24 14.68 10.99
C LYS A 146 -1.24 15.08 11.00
N LYS A 147 -1.57 16.30 10.58
CA LYS A 147 -2.98 16.75 10.50
C LYS A 147 -3.80 15.96 9.50
N VAL A 148 -3.22 15.63 8.33
CA VAL A 148 -3.89 14.80 7.32
C VAL A 148 -4.11 13.39 7.85
N ALA A 149 -3.10 12.78 8.47
CA ALA A 149 -3.22 11.47 9.09
C ALA A 149 -4.24 11.46 10.24
N ALA A 150 -4.23 12.49 11.11
CA ALA A 150 -5.22 12.64 12.17
C ALA A 150 -6.65 12.71 11.61
N GLY A 151 -6.88 13.44 10.51
CA GLY A 151 -8.18 13.48 9.84
C GLY A 151 -8.63 12.09 9.32
N ARG A 152 -7.68 11.20 8.99
CA ARG A 152 -8.02 9.81 8.63
C ARG A 152 -8.37 8.98 9.87
N TRP A 153 -7.67 9.21 10.98
CA TRP A 153 -8.03 8.61 12.26
C TRP A 153 -9.39 9.09 12.77
N ASP A 154 -9.76 10.34 12.54
CA ASP A 154 -11.10 10.87 12.87
C ASP A 154 -12.20 10.10 12.12
N ASP A 155 -11.96 9.65 10.88
CA ASP A 155 -12.89 8.78 10.16
C ASP A 155 -13.03 7.41 10.84
N LEU A 156 -11.94 6.83 11.36
CA LEU A 156 -11.99 5.59 12.13
C LEU A 156 -12.74 5.77 13.46
N LEU A 157 -12.49 6.89 14.17
CA LEU A 157 -13.10 7.18 15.46
C LEU A 157 -14.63 7.33 15.39
N ARG A 158 -15.18 7.54 14.20
CA ARG A 158 -16.64 7.55 13.94
C ARG A 158 -17.23 6.16 13.76
N THR A 159 -16.39 5.13 13.78
CA THR A 159 -16.76 3.72 13.76
C THR A 159 -16.47 3.09 15.12
N GLU A 160 -16.92 1.86 15.32
CA GLU A 160 -16.56 1.07 16.51
C GLU A 160 -15.23 0.31 16.36
N ALA A 161 -14.53 0.46 15.24
CA ALA A 161 -13.30 -0.26 14.97
C ALA A 161 -12.21 0.04 16.00
N ALA A 162 -11.55 -1.01 16.50
CA ALA A 162 -10.41 -0.92 17.38
C ALA A 162 -9.09 -0.72 16.63
N ALA A 163 -9.04 -1.16 15.36
CA ALA A 163 -7.83 -1.13 14.55
C ALA A 163 -8.06 -0.51 13.16
N MET A 164 -7.02 0.15 12.65
CA MET A 164 -6.92 0.54 11.24
C MET A 164 -5.91 -0.36 10.56
N LEU A 165 -6.32 -0.99 9.46
CA LEU A 165 -5.47 -1.86 8.65
C LEU A 165 -5.00 -1.11 7.42
N THR A 166 -3.72 -1.22 7.08
CA THR A 166 -3.17 -0.71 5.83
C THR A 166 -2.25 -1.73 5.18
N ALA A 167 -2.23 -1.77 3.86
CA ALA A 167 -1.38 -2.65 3.06
C ALA A 167 -0.27 -1.88 2.31
N ASN A 168 -0.19 -0.57 2.48
CA ASN A 168 0.82 0.26 1.83
C ASN A 168 1.82 0.81 2.85
N PRO A 169 3.14 0.59 2.66
CA PRO A 169 4.18 1.10 3.55
C PRO A 169 4.18 2.61 3.73
N GLU A 170 3.93 3.38 2.67
CA GLU A 170 3.84 4.85 2.75
C GLU A 170 2.67 5.28 3.65
N SER A 171 1.50 4.67 3.46
CA SER A 171 0.33 4.92 4.30
C SER A 171 0.59 4.56 5.76
N TYR A 172 1.29 3.44 6.01
CA TYR A 172 1.63 3.02 7.38
C TYR A 172 2.47 4.07 8.10
N ILE A 173 3.57 4.56 7.50
CA ILE A 173 4.44 5.55 8.15
C ILE A 173 3.72 6.89 8.38
N CYS A 174 2.84 7.32 7.47
CA CYS A 174 2.07 8.55 7.65
C CYS A 174 1.04 8.41 8.79
N LEU A 175 0.30 7.30 8.83
CA LEU A 175 -0.71 7.04 9.85
C LEU A 175 -0.11 6.84 11.25
N ALA A 176 1.10 6.27 11.32
CA ALA A 176 1.81 6.04 12.58
C ALA A 176 2.11 7.33 13.36
N GLU A 177 2.19 8.49 12.67
CA GLU A 177 2.47 9.79 13.29
C GLU A 177 1.34 10.33 14.18
N SER A 178 0.13 9.75 14.11
CA SER A 178 -1.07 10.30 14.76
C SER A 178 -2.03 9.25 15.31
N VAL A 179 -1.52 8.08 15.69
CA VAL A 179 -2.35 6.98 16.24
C VAL A 179 -3.05 7.46 17.52
N PRO A 180 -4.40 7.44 17.58
CA PRO A 180 -5.12 7.83 18.80
C PRO A 180 -4.91 6.83 19.93
N GLU A 181 -5.04 7.30 21.17
CA GLU A 181 -5.02 6.44 22.34
C GLU A 181 -6.08 5.34 22.26
N GLY A 182 -5.71 4.11 22.60
CA GLY A 182 -6.60 2.95 22.57
C GLY A 182 -6.92 2.41 21.16
N LYS A 183 -6.31 2.96 20.09
CA LYS A 183 -6.42 2.42 18.73
C LYS A 183 -5.12 1.78 18.30
N VAL A 184 -5.20 0.87 17.33
CA VAL A 184 -4.04 0.14 16.80
C VAL A 184 -3.94 0.37 15.30
N LEU A 185 -2.71 0.66 14.83
CA LEU A 185 -2.36 0.61 13.42
C LEU A 185 -1.72 -0.74 13.10
N VAL A 186 -2.22 -1.40 12.08
CA VAL A 186 -1.75 -2.73 11.68
C VAL A 186 -1.26 -2.69 10.24
N ASP A 187 -0.01 -3.12 10.01
CA ASP A 187 0.44 -3.54 8.69
C ASP A 187 -0.19 -4.89 8.37
N LEU A 188 -0.99 -4.93 7.32
CA LEU A 188 -1.80 -6.09 6.99
C LEU A 188 -0.98 -7.33 6.64
N TYR A 189 0.20 -7.15 6.03
CA TYR A 189 1.07 -8.28 5.70
C TYR A 189 1.72 -8.89 6.94
N SER A 190 2.09 -8.06 7.91
CA SER A 190 2.58 -8.54 9.21
C SER A 190 1.52 -9.30 10.01
N ALA A 191 0.23 -9.03 9.75
CA ALA A 191 -0.86 -9.77 10.39
C ALA A 191 -1.03 -11.20 9.86
N LEU A 192 -0.42 -11.52 8.69
CA LEU A 192 -0.43 -12.86 8.11
C LEU A 192 0.60 -13.81 8.74
N ASP A 193 1.61 -13.26 9.43
CA ASP A 193 2.78 -13.98 9.97
C ASP A 193 2.64 -14.28 11.48
N LYS A 194 1.42 -14.41 12.00
CA LYS A 194 1.21 -14.79 13.40
C LYS A 194 1.14 -16.31 13.53
N GLU A 195 2.23 -16.88 14.08
CA GLU A 195 2.25 -18.23 14.64
C GLU A 195 1.25 -18.41 15.79
#